data_0fe167864656cc1a6d12572b6e435801
#
_entry.id   0fe167864656cc1a6d12572b6e435801
#
_cell.length_a   1.000
_cell.length_b   1.000
_cell.length_c   1.000
_cell.angle_alpha   90.00
_cell.angle_beta   90.00
_cell.angle_gamma   90.00
#
_symmetry.space_group_name_H-M   'P 1'
#
loop_
_entity.id
_entity.type
_entity.pdbx_description
1 polymer ?
#
loop_
_entity_poly.entity_id
_entity_poly.type
_entity_poly.pdbx_seq_one_letter_code
_entity_poly.pdbx_strand_id
1 'polypeptide(L)' 'MEGTIFITAAEMSEMLGISKPYAYKIIRQMNDELVGKGYLAIPGKVAKKYFEEKFYGVTSA' A
#
# COMPACT_ATOMS: atom_id res chain seq x y z
N MET A 1 -10.00 -9.87 12.88
CA MET A 1 -9.91 -9.62 12.47
C MET A 1 -9.19 -9.53 11.98
N GLU A 2 -9.00 -9.48 11.73
CA GLU A 2 -8.49 -9.42 11.31
C GLU A 2 -8.10 -8.96 10.47
N GLY A 3 -8.23 -8.97 10.17
CA GLY A 3 -7.63 -8.52 9.04
C GLY A 3 -7.44 -7.12 8.92
N THR A 4 -6.41 -6.79 8.43
CA THR A 4 -6.06 -5.41 8.23
C THR A 4 -6.54 -4.98 6.87
N ILE A 5 -7.23 -3.89 6.78
CA ILE A 5 -7.63 -3.35 5.48
C ILE A 5 -6.57 -2.39 4.94
N PHE A 6 -5.59 -2.01 5.75
CA PHE A 6 -4.50 -1.15 5.31
C PHE A 6 -3.18 -1.82 5.60
N ILE A 7 -2.17 -1.51 4.80
CA ILE A 7 -0.81 -1.94 5.09
C ILE A 7 0.05 -0.70 5.31
N THR A 8 1.04 -0.87 6.19
CA THR A 8 1.95 0.22 6.51
C THR A 8 3.19 0.14 5.64
N ALA A 9 4.01 1.22 5.70
CA ALA A 9 5.28 1.20 4.97
C ALA A 9 6.19 0.09 5.48
N ALA A 10 6.18 -0.17 6.78
CA ALA A 10 7.02 -1.23 7.32
C ALA A 10 6.61 -2.58 6.75
N GLU A 11 5.31 -2.84 6.72
CA GLU A 11 4.82 -4.09 6.16
C GLU A 11 5.15 -4.21 4.68
N MET A 12 4.94 -3.12 3.94
CA MET A 12 5.22 -3.13 2.51
C MET A 12 6.71 -3.35 2.24
N SER A 13 7.57 -2.72 3.03
CA SER A 13 9.00 -2.89 2.83
C SER A 13 9.41 -4.34 3.01
N GLU A 14 8.82 -5.02 3.97
CA GLU A 14 9.11 -6.43 4.18
C GLU A 14 8.56 -7.30 3.06
N MET A 15 7.36 -7.01 2.64
CA MET A 15 6.71 -7.81 1.59
C MET A 15 7.43 -7.69 0.26
N LEU A 16 7.92 -6.50 -0.06
CA LEU A 16 8.56 -6.26 -1.35
C LEU A 16 10.07 -6.34 -1.29
N GLY A 17 10.65 -6.43 -0.10
CA GLY A 17 12.10 -6.45 0.03
C GLY A 17 12.73 -5.12 -0.32
N ILE A 18 12.09 -4.02 0.01
CA ILE A 18 12.59 -2.68 -0.29
C ILE A 18 12.78 -1.91 1.00
N SER A 19 13.43 -0.76 0.90
CA SER A 19 13.66 0.07 2.07
C SER A 19 12.35 0.75 2.50
N LYS A 20 12.29 1.13 3.77
CA LYS A 20 11.12 1.85 4.27
C LYS A 20 10.89 3.19 3.56
N PRO A 21 11.93 4.01 3.35
CA PRO A 21 11.70 5.26 2.61
C PRO A 21 11.11 5.03 1.24
N TYR A 22 11.54 3.99 0.56
CA TYR A 22 11.00 3.68 -0.75
C TYR A 22 9.54 3.23 -0.63
N ALA A 23 9.24 2.45 0.40
CA ALA A 23 7.86 2.02 0.64
C ALA A 23 6.95 3.22 0.89
N TYR A 24 7.42 4.19 1.67
CA TYR A 24 6.66 5.42 1.88
C TYR A 24 6.38 6.14 0.57
N LYS A 25 7.37 6.17 -0.30
CA LYS A 25 7.20 6.83 -1.59
C LYS A 25 6.12 6.14 -2.40
N ILE A 26 6.14 4.83 -2.42
CA ILE A 26 5.13 4.07 -3.16
C ILE A 26 3.74 4.31 -2.57
N ILE A 27 3.63 4.27 -1.25
CA ILE A 27 2.36 4.50 -0.60
C ILE A 27 1.82 5.87 -0.94
N ARG A 28 2.69 6.87 -0.93
CA ARG A 28 2.28 8.21 -1.25
C ARG A 28 1.73 8.31 -2.67
N GLN A 29 2.40 7.68 -3.62
CA GLN A 29 1.92 7.67 -4.99
C GLN A 29 0.56 6.99 -5.11
N MET A 30 0.40 5.87 -4.44
CA MET A 30 -0.88 5.17 -4.48
C MET A 30 -1.99 6.00 -3.85
N ASN A 31 -1.69 6.65 -2.75
CA ASN A 31 -2.69 7.48 -2.09
C ASN A 31 -3.08 8.67 -2.96
N ASP A 32 -2.10 9.26 -3.64
CA ASP A 32 -2.42 10.35 -4.55
C ASP A 32 -3.38 9.87 -5.64
N GLU A 33 -3.17 8.68 -6.16
CA GLU A 33 -4.06 8.12 -7.16
C GLU A 33 -5.45 7.88 -6.59
N LEU A 34 -5.52 7.36 -5.38
CA LEU A 34 -6.80 7.08 -4.75
C LEU A 34 -7.58 8.36 -4.51
N VAL A 35 -6.92 9.39 -4.03
CA VAL A 35 -7.58 10.68 -3.81
C VAL A 35 -8.09 11.23 -5.14
N GLY A 36 -7.31 11.08 -6.19
CA GLY A 36 -7.74 11.51 -7.50
C GLY A 36 -8.98 10.80 -8.00
N LYS A 37 -9.21 9.60 -7.49
CA LYS A 37 -10.40 8.82 -7.86
C LYS A 37 -11.57 9.06 -6.93
N GLY A 38 -11.40 9.90 -5.93
CA GLY A 38 -12.47 10.22 -5.01
C GLY A 38 -12.47 9.40 -3.74
N TYR A 39 -11.40 8.66 -3.47
CA TYR A 39 -11.29 7.87 -2.25
C TYR A 39 -10.54 8.63 -1.18
N LEU A 40 -10.73 8.20 0.05
CA LEU A 40 -9.97 8.74 1.17
C LEU A 40 -8.64 8.02 1.27
N ALA A 41 -7.63 8.73 1.76
CA ALA A 41 -6.31 8.16 1.94
C ALA A 41 -5.78 8.52 3.31
N ILE A 42 -4.97 7.62 3.88
CA ILE A 42 -4.35 7.83 5.17
C ILE A 42 -2.84 7.89 4.97
N PRO A 43 -2.19 8.97 5.38
CA PRO A 43 -0.74 9.09 5.19
C PRO A 43 0.00 7.92 5.83
N GLY A 44 0.95 7.37 5.11
CA GLY A 44 1.76 6.27 5.61
C GLY A 44 1.11 4.91 5.52
N LYS A 45 -0.10 4.84 5.02
CA LYS A 45 -0.81 3.57 4.85
C LYS A 45 -1.51 3.57 3.50
N VAL A 46 -1.77 2.37 3.00
CA VAL A 46 -2.50 2.26 1.74
C VAL A 46 -3.47 1.08 1.86
N ALA A 47 -4.59 1.20 1.20
CA ALA A 47 -5.59 0.13 1.23
C ALA A 47 -4.98 -1.15 0.67
N LYS A 48 -5.12 -2.22 1.41
CA LYS A 48 -4.52 -3.50 1.02
C LYS A 48 -5.06 -3.95 -0.34
N LYS A 49 -6.33 -3.77 -0.58
CA LYS A 49 -6.92 -4.15 -1.85
C LYS A 49 -6.29 -3.41 -3.02
N TYR A 50 -6.05 -2.12 -2.85
CA TYR A 50 -5.44 -1.35 -3.91
C TYR A 50 -4.00 -1.78 -4.14
N PHE A 51 -3.29 -2.05 -3.06
CA PHE A 51 -1.94 -2.56 -3.16
C PHE A 51 -1.91 -3.87 -3.93
N GLU A 52 -2.84 -4.76 -3.62
CA GLU A 52 -2.89 -6.05 -4.30
C GLU A 52 -3.18 -5.91 -5.79
N GLU A 53 -4.02 -4.96 -6.15
CA GLU A 53 -4.29 -4.73 -7.56
C GLU A 53 -3.09 -4.18 -8.31
N LYS A 54 -2.32 -3.33 -7.65
CA LYS A 54 -1.19 -2.68 -8.30
C LYS A 54 0.03 -3.55 -8.37
N PHE A 55 0.23 -4.41 -7.40
CA PHE A 55 1.40 -5.28 -7.38
C PHE A 55 0.97 -6.70 -7.70
N TYR A 56 0.93 -6.95 -8.98
CA TYR A 56 0.49 -8.23 -9.47
C TYR A 56 1.43 -9.32 -8.99
N GLY A 57 0.88 -10.37 -8.46
CA GLY A 57 1.67 -11.49 -8.00
C GLY A 57 2.08 -11.44 -6.54
N VAL A 58 1.94 -10.31 -5.90
CA VAL A 58 2.33 -10.19 -4.49
C VAL A 58 1.39 -10.98 -3.60
N THR A 59 0.14 -11.06 -4.00
CA THR A 59 -0.88 -11.73 -3.21
C THR A 59 -1.14 -13.13 -3.68
N SER A 60 -0.37 -13.66 -4.46
CA SER A 60 -0.65 -14.94 -5.03
C SER A 60 -0.57 -15.93 -3.96
N ALA A 61 -0.67 -16.08 -3.21
CA ALA A 61 -0.55 -17.12 -2.31
C ALA A 61 -1.19 -18.23 -2.38
#